data_9a8ba0f7853e5e33a34da5e776546b70
#
_entry.id   9a8ba0f7853e5e33a34da5e776546b70
#
_cell.length_a   1.000
_cell.length_b   1.000
_cell.length_c   1.000
_cell.angle_alpha   90.00
_cell.angle_beta   90.00
_cell.angle_gamma   90.00
#
_symmetry.space_group_name_H-M   'P 1'
#
loop_
_entity.id
_entity.type
_entity.pdbx_description
1 polymer ?
#
loop_
_entity_poly.entity_id
_entity_poly.type
_entity_poly.pdbx_seq_one_letter_code
_entity_poly.pdbx_strand_id
1 'polypeptide(L)'
;MTGTNTYTVTTKDTSGNGGGSIVGVYQINVGLDNFVSGTGWGANTWGSGTFGSSSPISSLSQLRLWTHDNFGENLIINPRGGSIYRWVENNGLGVRALDLATSTGANLVPTVGLQVITSETDRHLIVLGADPISGSSRTGVLDPMLVAFSTSENELDFEPLATNSAGSVRLSSG
;
A
#
# COMPACT_ATOMS: atom_id res chain seq x y z
N MET A 1 25.27 4.61 12.25
CA MET A 1 25.24 3.48 11.32
C MET A 1 26.63 2.88 11.26
N THR A 2 26.83 1.66 11.79
CA THR A 2 28.16 1.04 11.96
C THR A 2 28.47 -0.01 10.89
N GLY A 3 27.68 -0.09 9.84
CA GLY A 3 27.81 -1.03 8.71
C GLY A 3 26.48 -1.22 7.99
N THR A 4 26.48 -1.97 6.89
CA THR A 4 25.27 -2.31 6.18
C THR A 4 24.37 -3.16 7.09
N ASN A 5 23.17 -2.67 7.41
CA ASN A 5 22.18 -3.34 8.27
C ASN A 5 22.53 -3.49 9.76
N THR A 6 23.45 -2.68 10.27
CA THR A 6 23.76 -2.64 11.70
C THR A 6 23.29 -1.33 12.33
N TYR A 7 22.56 -1.42 13.43
CA TYR A 7 22.07 -0.29 14.22
C TYR A 7 22.58 -0.38 15.64
N THR A 8 23.04 0.74 16.20
CA THR A 8 23.34 0.82 17.61
C THR A 8 22.12 1.28 18.36
N VAL A 9 21.61 0.45 19.26
CA VAL A 9 20.49 0.78 20.13
C VAL A 9 21.04 1.00 21.54
N THR A 10 20.81 2.17 22.10
CA THR A 10 21.12 2.44 23.51
C THR A 10 19.91 2.02 24.34
N THR A 11 19.99 0.89 25.01
CA THR A 11 18.94 0.44 25.91
C THR A 11 19.09 1.12 27.26
N LYS A 12 18.00 1.63 27.82
CA LYS A 12 17.96 2.28 29.13
C LYS A 12 17.84 1.29 30.28
N ASP A 13 17.45 0.07 29.99
CA ASP A 13 17.28 -1.00 30.98
C ASP A 13 18.32 -2.10 30.77
N THR A 14 19.21 -2.26 31.74
CA THR A 14 20.25 -3.29 31.78
C THR A 14 19.90 -4.48 32.68
N SER A 15 18.68 -4.49 33.23
CA SER A 15 18.25 -5.53 34.19
C SER A 15 17.57 -6.72 33.54
N GLY A 16 17.31 -6.68 32.24
CA GLY A 16 16.66 -7.76 31.51
C GLY A 16 17.65 -8.59 30.69
N ASN A 17 17.60 -9.89 30.80
CA ASN A 17 18.24 -10.81 29.87
C ASN A 17 17.55 -10.74 28.51
N GLY A 18 17.89 -9.75 27.72
CA GLY A 18 17.48 -9.64 26.35
C GLY A 18 18.23 -10.66 25.50
N GLY A 19 17.81 -11.90 25.55
CA GLY A 19 18.35 -12.97 24.71
C GLY A 19 17.38 -13.29 23.59
N GLY A 20 17.49 -12.64 22.44
CA GLY A 20 16.71 -12.95 21.26
C GLY A 20 17.19 -12.17 20.06
N SER A 21 16.97 -12.70 18.87
CA SER A 21 17.20 -11.97 17.62
C SER A 21 16.17 -10.85 17.52
N ILE A 22 16.62 -9.61 17.60
CA ILE A 22 15.78 -8.44 17.33
C ILE A 22 15.85 -8.19 15.83
N VAL A 23 14.72 -8.38 15.15
CA VAL A 23 14.60 -8.08 13.73
C VAL A 23 13.82 -6.77 13.58
N GLY A 24 14.48 -5.74 13.07
CA GLY A 24 13.83 -4.50 12.67
C GLY A 24 13.21 -4.69 11.29
N VAL A 25 11.90 -4.66 11.21
CA VAL A 25 11.17 -4.79 9.93
C VAL A 25 10.38 -3.52 9.68
N TYR A 26 10.52 -2.95 8.50
CA TYR A 26 9.59 -1.95 8.00
C TYR A 26 8.70 -2.60 6.92
N GLN A 27 7.40 -2.37 7.00
CA GLN A 27 6.42 -3.00 6.10
C GLN A 27 6.47 -2.43 4.68
N ILE A 28 6.85 -1.18 4.54
CA ILE A 28 6.81 -0.47 3.27
C ILE A 28 8.11 0.31 3.10
N ASN A 29 8.72 0.16 1.92
CA ASN A 29 9.86 0.99 1.55
C ASN A 29 9.39 2.45 1.38
N VAL A 30 10.01 3.36 2.13
CA VAL A 30 9.66 4.79 2.12
C VAL A 30 10.01 5.49 0.81
N GLY A 31 10.74 4.83 -0.08
CA GLY A 31 11.23 5.40 -1.34
C GLY A 31 12.62 6.01 -1.20
N LEU A 32 13.02 6.74 -2.20
CA LEU A 32 14.29 7.49 -2.21
C LEU A 32 14.08 8.92 -1.72
N ASP A 33 15.08 9.48 -1.05
CA ASP A 33 15.09 10.89 -0.65
C ASP A 33 15.11 11.84 -1.85
N ASN A 34 15.71 11.38 -2.95
CA ASN A 34 15.78 12.13 -4.20
C ASN A 34 15.31 11.25 -5.37
N PHE A 35 14.46 11.81 -6.21
CA PHE A 35 14.06 11.17 -7.46
C PHE A 35 15.02 11.58 -8.57
N VAL A 36 15.69 10.59 -9.16
CA VAL A 36 16.47 10.78 -10.40
C VAL A 36 15.72 10.05 -11.51
N SER A 37 15.34 10.78 -12.56
CA SER A 37 14.73 10.18 -13.74
C SER A 37 15.66 9.11 -14.33
N GLY A 38 15.18 7.88 -14.45
CA GLY A 38 15.94 6.78 -15.02
C GLY A 38 16.06 6.80 -16.55
N THR A 39 15.44 7.79 -17.20
CA THR A 39 15.40 7.92 -18.65
C THR A 39 15.86 9.30 -19.11
N GLY A 40 16.70 9.34 -20.15
CA GLY A 40 17.16 10.58 -20.77
C GLY A 40 18.66 10.83 -20.64
N TRP A 41 19.09 11.91 -21.26
CA TRP A 41 20.48 12.37 -21.21
C TRP A 41 20.84 12.79 -19.78
N GLY A 42 21.90 12.22 -19.25
CA GLY A 42 22.34 12.51 -17.88
C GLY A 42 21.72 11.64 -16.79
N ALA A 43 20.84 10.72 -17.11
CA ALA A 43 20.20 9.83 -16.15
C ALA A 43 21.11 8.69 -15.63
N ASN A 44 22.25 8.46 -16.28
CA ASN A 44 23.21 7.41 -15.94
C ASN A 44 24.66 7.89 -16.08
N THR A 45 25.58 7.06 -15.61
CA THR A 45 27.02 7.32 -15.77
C THR A 45 27.37 7.44 -17.25
N TRP A 46 28.09 8.48 -17.61
CA TRP A 46 28.57 8.69 -18.98
C TRP A 46 29.34 7.48 -19.48
N GLY A 47 28.95 6.93 -20.62
CA GLY A 47 29.60 5.74 -21.22
C GLY A 47 29.02 4.42 -20.76
N SER A 48 27.95 4.36 -19.96
CA SER A 48 27.27 3.13 -19.60
C SER A 48 26.22 2.72 -20.65
N GLY A 49 26.42 1.63 -21.32
CA GLY A 49 25.48 1.04 -22.27
C GLY A 49 25.59 1.56 -23.71
N THR A 50 24.74 1.03 -24.58
CA THR A 50 24.64 1.46 -25.98
C THR A 50 23.90 2.79 -26.09
N PHE A 51 24.26 3.61 -27.04
CA PHE A 51 23.62 4.90 -27.31
C PHE A 51 22.09 4.71 -27.49
N GLY A 52 21.31 5.35 -26.64
CA GLY A 52 19.85 5.21 -26.66
C GLY A 52 19.27 4.15 -25.73
N SER A 53 20.09 3.37 -25.01
CA SER A 53 19.55 2.46 -23.97
C SER A 53 19.17 3.24 -22.71
N SER A 54 17.89 3.15 -22.32
CA SER A 54 17.43 3.65 -21.03
C SER A 54 17.78 2.65 -19.94
N SER A 55 18.21 3.14 -18.78
CA SER A 55 18.24 2.29 -17.57
C SER A 55 16.80 1.90 -17.19
N PRO A 56 16.51 0.64 -16.88
CA PRO A 56 15.20 0.26 -16.41
C PRO A 56 14.90 1.03 -15.12
N ILE A 57 13.79 1.77 -15.09
CA ILE A 57 13.31 2.42 -13.86
C ILE A 57 12.86 1.32 -12.92
N SER A 58 13.60 1.11 -11.85
CA SER A 58 13.16 0.23 -10.77
C SER A 58 11.98 0.87 -10.04
N SER A 59 10.98 0.06 -9.68
CA SER A 59 9.86 0.49 -8.83
C SER A 59 10.35 1.09 -7.50
N LEU A 60 11.54 0.72 -7.05
CA LEU A 60 12.20 1.27 -5.87
C LEU A 60 12.71 2.71 -6.05
N SER A 61 12.82 3.19 -7.30
CA SER A 61 13.32 4.53 -7.65
C SER A 61 12.19 5.56 -7.81
N GLN A 62 10.93 5.16 -7.67
CA GLN A 62 9.79 6.05 -7.83
C GLN A 62 9.49 6.78 -6.52
N LEU A 63 9.09 8.06 -6.64
CA LEU A 63 8.54 8.82 -5.53
C LEU A 63 7.28 8.12 -5.01
N ARG A 64 7.29 7.80 -3.71
CA ARG A 64 6.14 7.19 -3.07
C ARG A 64 5.16 8.25 -2.61
N LEU A 65 3.98 8.22 -3.20
CA LEU A 65 2.84 9.03 -2.78
C LEU A 65 1.93 8.19 -1.89
N TRP A 66 1.37 8.84 -0.90
CA TRP A 66 0.46 8.24 0.05
C TRP A 66 -0.89 8.92 -0.02
N THR A 67 -1.94 8.12 0.07
CA THR A 67 -3.29 8.61 0.31
C THR A 67 -3.81 8.00 1.60
N HIS A 68 -4.61 8.74 2.30
CA HIS A 68 -5.23 8.29 3.53
C HIS A 68 -6.61 8.93 3.68
N ASP A 69 -7.47 8.25 4.40
CA ASP A 69 -8.80 8.74 4.73
C ASP A 69 -9.32 8.01 5.98
N ASN A 70 -10.31 8.54 6.63
CA ASN A 70 -10.90 7.95 7.82
C ASN A 70 -12.14 7.14 7.46
N PHE A 71 -12.19 5.89 7.92
CA PHE A 71 -13.38 5.07 7.90
C PHE A 71 -13.93 4.96 9.33
N GLY A 72 -14.81 5.88 9.69
CA GLY A 72 -15.19 6.09 11.08
C GLY A 72 -13.98 6.55 11.92
N GLU A 73 -13.62 5.80 12.95
CA GLU A 73 -12.46 6.06 13.81
C GLU A 73 -11.17 5.41 13.28
N ASN A 74 -11.28 4.49 12.33
CA ASN A 74 -10.16 3.79 11.75
C ASN A 74 -9.50 4.62 10.63
N LEU A 75 -8.18 4.60 10.56
CA LEU A 75 -7.42 5.24 9.50
C LEU A 75 -7.11 4.24 8.39
N ILE A 76 -7.52 4.55 7.19
CA ILE A 76 -7.16 3.80 5.98
C ILE A 76 -5.99 4.50 5.29
N ILE A 77 -4.98 3.75 4.90
CA ILE A 77 -3.74 4.26 4.32
C ILE A 77 -3.40 3.45 3.07
N ASN A 78 -3.08 4.13 1.99
CA ASN A 78 -2.65 3.48 0.76
C ASN A 78 -1.40 4.15 0.17
N PRO A 79 -0.27 3.47 0.08
CA PRO A 79 0.83 3.89 -0.78
C PRO A 79 0.43 3.63 -2.24
N ARG A 80 0.57 4.63 -3.08
CA ARG A 80 0.19 4.57 -4.49
C ARG A 80 0.76 3.34 -5.18
N GLY A 81 -0.10 2.50 -5.74
CA GLY A 81 0.27 1.24 -6.39
C GLY A 81 0.69 0.12 -5.42
N GLY A 82 0.38 0.25 -4.15
CA GLY A 82 0.63 -0.75 -3.11
C GLY A 82 -0.65 -1.21 -2.41
N SER A 83 -0.46 -2.04 -1.38
CA SER A 83 -1.54 -2.57 -0.54
C SER A 83 -2.26 -1.46 0.23
N ILE A 84 -3.47 -1.76 0.65
CA ILE A 84 -4.28 -0.88 1.49
C ILE A 84 -4.12 -1.33 2.93
N TYR A 85 -3.87 -0.41 3.84
CA TYR A 85 -3.65 -0.68 5.25
C TYR A 85 -4.73 -0.02 6.09
N ARG A 86 -5.11 -0.70 7.19
CA ARG A 86 -6.00 -0.16 8.20
C ARG A 86 -5.28 -0.08 9.54
N TRP A 87 -5.28 1.09 10.13
CA TRP A 87 -4.92 1.27 11.54
C TRP A 87 -6.20 1.46 12.35
N VAL A 88 -6.36 0.61 13.36
CA VAL A 88 -7.54 0.61 14.23
C VAL A 88 -7.23 1.45 15.46
N GLU A 89 -8.02 2.50 15.68
CA GLU A 89 -7.83 3.47 16.75
C GLU A 89 -7.81 2.81 18.12
N ASN A 90 -8.74 1.91 18.39
CA ASN A 90 -8.87 1.18 19.67
C ASN A 90 -7.65 0.35 20.05
N ASN A 91 -6.77 0.00 19.09
CA ASN A 91 -5.55 -0.74 19.37
C ASN A 91 -4.42 0.17 19.88
N GLY A 92 -4.59 1.47 19.82
CA GLY A 92 -3.61 2.47 20.25
C GLY A 92 -2.39 2.62 19.35
N LEU A 93 -1.57 3.62 19.64
CA LEU A 93 -0.42 4.01 18.81
C LEU A 93 0.72 2.98 18.76
N GLY A 94 0.75 2.03 19.69
CA GLY A 94 1.77 0.97 19.72
C GLY A 94 1.53 -0.15 18.71
N VAL A 95 0.36 -0.20 18.09
CA VAL A 95 -0.02 -1.26 17.15
C VAL A 95 0.06 -0.71 15.72
N ARG A 96 0.71 -1.45 14.84
CA ARG A 96 0.86 -1.09 13.44
C ARG A 96 -0.44 -1.25 12.66
N ALA A 97 -0.59 -0.47 11.60
CA ALA A 97 -1.60 -0.73 10.59
C ALA A 97 -1.38 -2.11 9.94
N LEU A 98 -2.48 -2.81 9.72
CA LEU A 98 -2.50 -4.12 9.09
C LEU A 98 -2.96 -4.02 7.65
N ASP A 99 -2.45 -4.89 6.80
CA ASP A 99 -2.92 -5.03 5.42
C ASP A 99 -4.41 -5.43 5.45
N LEU A 100 -5.22 -4.63 4.78
CA LEU A 100 -6.68 -4.79 4.79
C LEU A 100 -7.11 -6.11 4.15
N ALA A 101 -6.45 -6.52 3.08
CA ALA A 101 -6.76 -7.75 2.34
C ALA A 101 -6.44 -9.02 3.14
N THR A 102 -5.54 -8.95 4.14
CA THR A 102 -5.18 -10.07 5.01
C THR A 102 -5.85 -10.01 6.39
N SER A 103 -6.64 -8.99 6.64
CA SER A 103 -7.35 -8.82 7.90
C SER A 103 -8.45 -9.87 8.08
N THR A 104 -8.70 -10.26 9.32
CA THR A 104 -9.79 -11.20 9.64
C THR A 104 -11.13 -10.63 9.17
N GLY A 105 -11.88 -11.39 8.38
CA GLY A 105 -13.15 -10.97 7.80
C GLY A 105 -13.03 -10.25 6.46
N ALA A 106 -11.82 -10.10 5.92
CA ALA A 106 -11.61 -9.55 4.59
C ALA A 106 -12.23 -10.47 3.52
N ASN A 107 -13.03 -9.88 2.64
CA ASN A 107 -13.70 -10.57 1.55
C ASN A 107 -13.50 -9.79 0.24
N LEU A 108 -12.72 -10.35 -0.66
CA LEU A 108 -12.36 -9.77 -1.96
C LEU A 108 -11.88 -8.30 -1.89
N VAL A 109 -11.23 -7.94 -0.79
CA VAL A 109 -10.59 -6.63 -0.62
C VAL A 109 -9.51 -6.45 -1.69
N PRO A 110 -9.41 -5.28 -2.36
CA PRO A 110 -8.33 -5.01 -3.29
C PRO A 110 -6.95 -5.17 -2.65
N THR A 111 -6.06 -5.88 -3.33
CA THR A 111 -4.69 -6.11 -2.86
C THR A 111 -3.73 -4.99 -3.27
N VAL A 112 -4.13 -4.20 -4.26
CA VAL A 112 -3.40 -3.01 -4.71
C VAL A 112 -4.37 -1.90 -5.06
N GLY A 113 -3.94 -0.64 -4.89
CA GLY A 113 -4.72 0.54 -5.24
C GLY A 113 -3.85 1.75 -5.54
N LEU A 114 -4.35 2.68 -6.33
CA LEU A 114 -3.67 3.96 -6.59
C LEU A 114 -4.03 5.01 -5.54
N GLN A 115 -5.29 5.00 -5.10
CA GLN A 115 -5.82 5.96 -4.15
C GLN A 115 -7.02 5.37 -3.42
N VAL A 116 -7.19 5.75 -2.16
CA VAL A 116 -8.36 5.42 -1.34
C VAL A 116 -9.12 6.68 -0.97
N ILE A 117 -10.44 6.55 -0.90
CA ILE A 117 -11.36 7.61 -0.47
C ILE A 117 -12.51 6.94 0.29
N THR A 118 -12.96 7.53 1.36
CA THR A 118 -14.14 7.09 2.10
C THR A 118 -15.33 7.99 1.79
N SER A 119 -16.48 7.39 1.45
CA SER A 119 -17.74 8.12 1.34
C SER A 119 -18.27 8.44 2.73
N GLU A 120 -18.51 9.71 3.04
CA GLU A 120 -19.00 10.12 4.36
C GLU A 120 -20.48 9.74 4.59
N THR A 121 -21.30 9.72 3.54
CA THR A 121 -22.75 9.52 3.66
C THR A 121 -23.11 8.07 3.93
N ASP A 122 -22.58 7.16 3.13
CA ASP A 122 -22.93 5.74 3.18
C ASP A 122 -21.78 4.85 3.64
N ARG A 123 -20.68 5.46 4.02
CA ARG A 123 -19.46 4.81 4.48
C ARG A 123 -19.02 3.64 3.60
N HIS A 124 -18.77 3.92 2.34
CA HIS A 124 -18.07 3.01 1.44
C HIS A 124 -16.59 3.33 1.42
N LEU A 125 -15.75 2.34 1.48
CA LEU A 125 -14.35 2.48 1.12
C LEU A 125 -14.22 2.33 -0.39
N ILE A 126 -13.77 3.39 -1.06
CA ILE A 126 -13.62 3.45 -2.51
C ILE A 126 -12.13 3.36 -2.83
N VAL A 127 -11.77 2.44 -3.72
CA VAL A 127 -10.39 2.22 -4.18
C VAL A 127 -10.32 2.54 -5.67
N LEU A 128 -9.55 3.55 -6.02
CA LEU A 128 -9.29 3.93 -7.41
C LEU A 128 -8.06 3.17 -7.92
N GLY A 129 -8.16 2.61 -9.12
CA GLY A 129 -7.10 1.80 -9.70
C GLY A 129 -6.88 0.50 -8.91
N ALA A 130 -7.94 -0.24 -8.69
CA ALA A 130 -7.91 -1.51 -7.97
C ALA A 130 -7.49 -2.67 -8.90
N ASP A 131 -7.18 -3.82 -8.32
CA ASP A 131 -7.01 -5.06 -9.05
C ASP A 131 -8.36 -5.74 -9.31
N PRO A 132 -8.56 -6.31 -10.52
CA PRO A 132 -9.79 -7.00 -10.85
C PRO A 132 -10.03 -8.26 -10.02
N ILE A 133 -11.30 -8.66 -9.92
CA ILE A 133 -11.69 -9.97 -9.40
C ILE A 133 -11.57 -11.00 -10.54
N SER A 134 -10.97 -12.15 -10.24
CA SER A 134 -10.88 -13.31 -11.12
C SER A 134 -11.29 -14.56 -10.34
N GLY A 135 -12.48 -15.07 -10.64
CA GLY A 135 -13.07 -16.16 -9.85
C GLY A 135 -13.34 -15.73 -8.40
N SER A 136 -12.74 -16.40 -7.44
CA SER A 136 -12.91 -16.15 -6.00
C SER A 136 -11.75 -15.36 -5.37
N SER A 137 -10.93 -14.68 -6.15
CA SER A 137 -9.77 -13.94 -5.65
C SER A 137 -9.51 -12.67 -6.46
N ARG A 138 -8.70 -11.78 -5.91
CA ARG A 138 -8.14 -10.63 -6.62
C ARG A 138 -6.92 -11.05 -7.44
N THR A 139 -6.67 -10.37 -8.54
CA THR A 139 -5.56 -10.72 -9.45
C THR A 139 -4.20 -10.25 -8.97
N GLY A 140 -4.14 -9.28 -8.07
CA GLY A 140 -2.90 -8.61 -7.66
C GLY A 140 -2.30 -7.69 -8.74
N VAL A 141 -2.95 -7.57 -9.88
CA VAL A 141 -2.48 -6.73 -11.00
C VAL A 141 -3.33 -5.47 -11.07
N LEU A 142 -2.70 -4.34 -10.85
CA LEU A 142 -3.35 -3.03 -10.84
C LEU A 142 -3.99 -2.71 -12.21
N ASP A 143 -5.28 -2.38 -12.20
CA ASP A 143 -6.00 -1.79 -13.34
C ASP A 143 -6.32 -0.32 -13.03
N PRO A 144 -5.63 0.65 -13.66
CA PRO A 144 -5.81 2.07 -13.35
C PRO A 144 -7.24 2.59 -13.61
N MET A 145 -8.01 1.87 -14.44
CA MET A 145 -9.37 2.26 -14.82
C MET A 145 -10.44 1.58 -13.97
N LEU A 146 -10.06 0.70 -13.04
CA LEU A 146 -11.00 0.00 -12.17
C LEU A 146 -11.23 0.78 -10.88
N VAL A 147 -12.47 1.07 -10.58
CA VAL A 147 -12.92 1.60 -9.29
C VAL A 147 -13.63 0.48 -8.55
N ALA A 148 -13.14 0.11 -7.38
CA ALA A 148 -13.79 -0.86 -6.50
C ALA A 148 -14.31 -0.15 -5.25
N PHE A 149 -15.44 -0.60 -4.72
CA PHE A 149 -16.02 -0.04 -3.50
C PHE A 149 -16.56 -1.15 -2.60
N SER A 150 -16.38 -0.93 -1.30
CA SER A 150 -16.85 -1.87 -0.27
C SER A 150 -18.37 -1.81 -0.13
N THR A 151 -18.95 -2.75 0.61
CA THR A 151 -20.31 -2.59 1.09
C THR A 151 -20.40 -1.44 2.11
N SER A 152 -21.61 -0.88 2.24
CA SER A 152 -21.86 0.19 3.22
C SER A 152 -21.50 -0.24 4.63
N GLU A 153 -20.89 0.65 5.40
CA GLU A 153 -20.49 0.45 6.81
C GLU A 153 -19.46 -0.68 7.05
N ASN A 154 -18.89 -1.29 5.99
CA ASN A 154 -17.89 -2.37 6.15
C ASN A 154 -16.77 -2.26 5.13
N GLU A 155 -15.60 -1.81 5.57
CA GLU A 155 -14.39 -1.65 4.77
C GLU A 155 -13.72 -2.97 4.37
N LEU A 156 -14.18 -4.10 4.93
CA LEU A 156 -13.59 -5.42 4.69
C LEU A 156 -14.33 -6.24 3.62
N ASP A 157 -15.51 -5.82 3.18
CA ASP A 157 -16.32 -6.60 2.24
C ASP A 157 -16.45 -5.89 0.89
N PHE A 158 -15.79 -6.45 -0.12
CA PHE A 158 -15.79 -6.01 -1.52
C PHE A 158 -16.38 -7.07 -2.46
N GLU A 159 -17.00 -8.13 -1.92
CA GLU A 159 -17.65 -9.13 -2.75
C GLU A 159 -18.98 -8.57 -3.30
N PRO A 160 -19.13 -8.48 -4.64
CA PRO A 160 -20.37 -8.00 -5.23
C PRO A 160 -21.47 -9.06 -5.14
N LEU A 161 -22.39 -8.87 -4.21
CA LEU A 161 -23.55 -9.72 -4.02
C LEU A 161 -24.83 -8.95 -4.31
N ALA A 162 -25.91 -9.65 -4.69
CA ALA A 162 -27.21 -9.03 -4.89
C ALA A 162 -27.83 -8.45 -3.59
N THR A 163 -27.27 -8.83 -2.44
CA THR A 163 -27.75 -8.46 -1.11
C THR A 163 -26.93 -7.36 -0.42
N ASN A 164 -25.83 -6.94 -1.03
CA ASN A 164 -24.98 -5.87 -0.50
C ASN A 164 -24.76 -4.76 -1.53
N SER A 165 -24.07 -3.72 -1.14
CA SER A 165 -23.76 -2.57 -1.98
C SER A 165 -22.33 -2.55 -2.50
N ALA A 166 -21.54 -3.62 -2.26
CA ALA A 166 -20.17 -3.73 -2.76
C ALA A 166 -20.16 -3.94 -4.28
N GLY A 167 -19.11 -3.47 -4.93
CA GLY A 167 -18.98 -3.66 -6.36
C GLY A 167 -17.73 -3.04 -6.96
N SER A 168 -17.69 -3.07 -8.28
CA SER A 168 -16.65 -2.40 -9.03
C SER A 168 -17.16 -1.90 -10.38
N VAL A 169 -16.61 -0.80 -10.84
CA VAL A 169 -16.90 -0.20 -12.14
C VAL A 169 -15.59 0.05 -12.86
N ARG A 170 -15.52 -0.40 -14.11
CA ARG A 170 -14.39 -0.07 -14.97
C ARG A 170 -14.75 1.13 -15.83
N LEU A 171 -13.94 2.17 -15.72
CA LEU A 171 -14.08 3.37 -16.55
C LEU A 171 -13.64 3.01 -17.97
N SER A 172 -14.43 3.38 -18.97
CA SER A 172 -14.01 3.26 -20.38
C SER A 172 -13.21 4.50 -20.75
N SER A 173 -12.05 4.30 -21.39
CA SER A 173 -11.44 5.40 -22.13
C SER A 173 -12.40 5.77 -23.28
N GLY A 174 -12.89 6.98 -23.29
CA GLY A 174 -13.65 7.52 -24.40
C GLY A 174 -12.84 7.59 -25.70
#